data_be132126b3eb03423c817bc1bcb43faf
#
_entry.id   be132126b3eb03423c817bc1bcb43faf
#
_cell.length_a   1.000
_cell.length_b   1.000
_cell.length_c   1.000
_cell.angle_alpha   90.00
_cell.angle_beta   90.00
_cell.angle_gamma   90.00
#
_symmetry.space_group_name_H-M   'P 1'
#
loop_
_entity.id
_entity.type
_entity.pdbx_description
1 polymer ?
#
loop_
_entity_poly.entity_id
_entity_poly.type
_entity_poly.pdbx_seq_one_letter_code
_entity_poly.pdbx_strand_id
1 'polypeptide(L)'
;MQMSDTYAYMFAPKSWRVRLIHLPMLLRCLVFVLIVCILARPQTHNSWKEQKVDGIDIMLAMDVSTSMLAEDLKPNRLEASKNVASEFISGRPNDNIGLAIFAGESFIQCPMTTDHSSLLNLLHNVRTDIAARGLISDGTAIGMGLANAVSRLKDAKAKSKVVILITDGSNNMGDI
;
A
#
# COMPACT_ATOMS: atom_id res chain seq x y z
N MET A 1 -4.50 -26.98 -88.19
CA MET A 1 -5.69 -27.55 -87.55
C MET A 1 -5.47 -27.48 -86.01
N GLN A 2 -5.65 -26.34 -85.41
CA GLN A 2 -5.53 -26.08 -83.94
C GLN A 2 -6.57 -25.07 -83.52
N MET A 3 -7.81 -25.50 -83.42
CA MET A 3 -8.89 -24.68 -82.93
C MET A 3 -9.92 -25.59 -82.23
N SER A 4 -9.62 -26.17 -81.10
CA SER A 4 -10.67 -26.86 -80.36
C SER A 4 -10.48 -26.90 -78.82
N ASP A 5 -9.38 -26.36 -78.31
CA ASP A 5 -9.13 -26.53 -76.88
C ASP A 5 -9.69 -25.35 -75.99
N THR A 6 -10.09 -24.23 -76.59
CA THR A 6 -10.54 -23.10 -75.86
C THR A 6 -11.94 -23.26 -75.26
N TYR A 7 -12.81 -24.07 -75.92
CA TYR A 7 -14.18 -24.29 -75.44
C TYR A 7 -14.31 -25.30 -74.28
N ALA A 8 -13.32 -26.21 -74.14
CA ALA A 8 -13.36 -27.18 -73.10
C ALA A 8 -13.17 -26.59 -71.71
N TYR A 9 -12.52 -25.44 -71.57
CA TYR A 9 -12.31 -24.78 -70.30
C TYR A 9 -13.55 -23.99 -69.83
N MET A 10 -14.51 -23.70 -70.70
CA MET A 10 -15.72 -22.92 -70.30
C MET A 10 -16.76 -23.75 -69.54
N PHE A 11 -16.74 -25.06 -69.64
CA PHE A 11 -17.71 -25.96 -69.03
C PHE A 11 -17.13 -26.87 -67.94
N ALA A 12 -15.93 -26.60 -67.47
CA ALA A 12 -15.40 -27.36 -66.32
C ALA A 12 -16.24 -27.10 -65.06
N PRO A 13 -16.87 -28.14 -64.46
CA PRO A 13 -17.60 -27.96 -63.22
C PRO A 13 -16.68 -27.33 -62.20
N LYS A 14 -17.12 -26.22 -61.58
CA LYS A 14 -16.39 -25.52 -60.53
C LYS A 14 -16.18 -26.47 -59.37
N SER A 15 -15.10 -27.29 -59.50
CA SER A 15 -14.75 -28.32 -58.51
C SER A 15 -14.50 -27.65 -57.14
N TRP A 16 -14.92 -28.30 -56.07
CA TRP A 16 -14.67 -27.88 -54.71
C TRP A 16 -13.19 -27.51 -54.45
N ARG A 17 -12.27 -28.12 -55.20
CA ARG A 17 -10.83 -27.82 -55.16
C ARG A 17 -10.52 -26.39 -55.60
N VAL A 18 -11.23 -25.83 -56.55
CA VAL A 18 -11.06 -24.41 -56.97
C VAL A 18 -11.57 -23.47 -55.90
N ARG A 19 -12.60 -23.85 -55.16
CA ARG A 19 -13.11 -23.07 -54.01
C ARG A 19 -12.17 -23.08 -52.82
N LEU A 20 -11.43 -24.18 -52.63
CA LEU A 20 -10.48 -24.39 -51.56
C LEU A 20 -9.10 -23.75 -51.82
N ILE A 21 -8.82 -23.28 -53.05
CA ILE A 21 -7.51 -22.71 -53.40
C ILE A 21 -7.20 -21.41 -52.61
N HIS A 22 -8.26 -20.69 -52.15
CA HIS A 22 -8.11 -19.50 -51.35
C HIS A 22 -8.10 -19.80 -49.83
N LEU A 23 -8.43 -21.01 -49.40
CA LEU A 23 -8.48 -21.39 -47.99
C LEU A 23 -7.12 -21.22 -47.27
N PRO A 24 -5.97 -21.68 -47.86
CA PRO A 24 -4.69 -21.49 -47.19
C PRO A 24 -4.28 -20.02 -47.06
N MET A 25 -4.67 -19.17 -48.01
CA MET A 25 -4.43 -17.75 -47.93
C MET A 25 -5.25 -17.10 -46.80
N LEU A 26 -6.54 -17.49 -46.69
CA LEU A 26 -7.44 -17.03 -45.62
C LEU A 26 -6.93 -17.46 -44.23
N LEU A 27 -6.42 -18.70 -44.12
CA LEU A 27 -5.84 -19.22 -42.89
C LEU A 27 -4.58 -18.46 -42.46
N ARG A 28 -3.72 -18.11 -43.44
CA ARG A 28 -2.53 -17.28 -43.17
C ARG A 28 -2.91 -15.90 -42.67
N CYS A 29 -3.90 -15.26 -43.28
CA CYS A 29 -4.40 -13.94 -42.80
C CYS A 29 -4.97 -14.04 -41.38
N LEU A 30 -5.73 -15.11 -41.08
CA LEU A 30 -6.27 -15.34 -39.75
C LEU A 30 -5.17 -15.48 -38.68
N VAL A 31 -4.14 -16.29 -38.99
CA VAL A 31 -2.98 -16.48 -38.09
C VAL A 31 -2.27 -15.14 -37.85
N PHE A 32 -2.09 -14.34 -38.90
CA PHE A 32 -1.46 -13.00 -38.77
C PHE A 32 -2.25 -12.06 -37.85
N VAL A 33 -3.57 -12.04 -38.00
CA VAL A 33 -4.47 -11.25 -37.13
C VAL A 33 -4.39 -11.74 -35.70
N LEU A 34 -4.37 -13.05 -35.46
CA LEU A 34 -4.24 -13.60 -34.12
C LEU A 34 -2.89 -13.25 -33.47
N ILE A 35 -1.79 -13.29 -34.24
CA ILE A 35 -0.48 -12.88 -33.75
C ILE A 35 -0.50 -11.39 -33.36
N VAL A 36 -1.09 -10.53 -34.19
CA VAL A 36 -1.22 -9.10 -33.88
C VAL A 36 -2.05 -8.88 -32.63
N CYS A 37 -3.16 -9.60 -32.46
CA CYS A 37 -3.99 -9.52 -31.24
C CYS A 37 -3.23 -9.96 -29.98
N ILE A 38 -2.38 -10.99 -30.09
CA ILE A 38 -1.55 -11.46 -28.96
C ILE A 38 -0.48 -10.43 -28.62
N LEU A 39 0.17 -9.85 -29.64
CA LEU A 39 1.18 -8.81 -29.42
C LEU A 39 0.57 -7.49 -28.88
N ALA A 40 -0.63 -7.15 -29.31
CA ALA A 40 -1.35 -5.97 -28.81
C ALA A 40 -1.68 -6.05 -27.32
N ARG A 41 -1.62 -7.26 -26.70
CA ARG A 41 -1.79 -7.49 -25.27
C ARG A 41 -2.93 -6.64 -24.69
N PRO A 42 -4.19 -6.82 -25.15
CA PRO A 42 -5.30 -6.02 -24.66
C PRO A 42 -5.40 -6.18 -23.13
N GLN A 43 -4.85 -5.21 -22.40
CA GLN A 43 -4.99 -5.18 -20.95
C GLN A 43 -6.29 -4.47 -20.65
N THR A 44 -7.23 -5.18 -20.08
CA THR A 44 -8.36 -4.57 -19.40
C THR A 44 -7.81 -3.86 -18.18
N HIS A 45 -7.58 -2.56 -18.29
CA HIS A 45 -7.44 -1.72 -17.11
C HIS A 45 -8.78 -1.74 -16.38
N ASN A 46 -8.91 -2.63 -15.40
CA ASN A 46 -9.80 -2.35 -14.30
C ASN A 46 -9.19 -1.14 -13.58
N SER A 47 -9.49 0.06 -14.06
CA SER A 47 -9.35 1.24 -13.24
C SER A 47 -10.37 1.04 -12.11
N TRP A 48 -9.92 0.42 -11.01
CA TRP A 48 -10.54 0.67 -9.74
C TRP A 48 -10.53 2.19 -9.65
N LYS A 49 -11.69 2.82 -9.82
CA LYS A 49 -11.85 4.19 -9.38
C LYS A 49 -11.62 4.10 -7.88
N GLU A 50 -10.36 4.29 -7.48
CA GLU A 50 -10.10 4.70 -6.11
C GLU A 50 -11.00 5.91 -5.90
N GLN A 51 -12.15 5.67 -5.28
CA GLN A 51 -12.87 6.76 -4.65
C GLN A 51 -11.83 7.32 -3.68
N LYS A 52 -11.21 8.42 -4.08
CA LYS A 52 -10.43 9.24 -3.16
C LYS A 52 -11.40 9.70 -2.09
N VAL A 53 -11.62 8.84 -1.10
CA VAL A 53 -12.10 9.30 0.18
C VAL A 53 -10.93 10.15 0.67
N ASP A 54 -11.14 11.46 0.81
CA ASP A 54 -10.14 12.36 1.35
C ASP A 54 -9.86 11.89 2.79
N GLY A 55 -8.93 10.94 2.93
CA GLY A 55 -8.44 10.48 4.22
C GLY A 55 -7.64 11.60 4.90
N ILE A 56 -7.52 11.53 6.20
CA ILE A 56 -6.67 12.42 6.99
C ILE A 56 -5.31 11.76 7.24
N ASP A 57 -4.29 12.58 7.37
CA ASP A 57 -2.94 12.14 7.75
C ASP A 57 -2.82 12.19 9.28
N ILE A 58 -2.59 11.04 9.90
CA ILE A 58 -2.51 10.88 11.36
C ILE A 58 -1.14 10.35 11.74
N MET A 59 -0.46 11.04 12.65
CA MET A 59 0.76 10.53 13.27
C MET A 59 0.47 10.13 14.71
N LEU A 60 0.63 8.86 15.02
CA LEU A 60 0.57 8.36 16.40
C LEU A 60 1.96 8.54 17.03
N ALA A 61 2.04 9.25 18.12
CA ALA A 61 3.25 9.39 18.94
C ALA A 61 3.05 8.62 20.24
N MET A 62 3.76 7.50 20.39
CA MET A 62 3.62 6.57 21.52
C MET A 62 4.83 6.66 22.44
N ASP A 63 4.56 6.78 23.72
CA ASP A 63 5.54 6.74 24.79
C ASP A 63 6.01 5.29 25.02
N VAL A 64 7.33 5.08 25.08
CA VAL A 64 7.97 3.79 25.37
C VAL A 64 8.95 3.89 26.53
N SER A 65 8.84 4.94 27.34
CA SER A 65 9.65 5.11 28.54
C SER A 65 9.41 3.99 29.55
N THR A 66 10.31 3.84 30.52
CA THR A 66 10.22 2.80 31.55
C THR A 66 8.99 2.94 32.43
N SER A 67 8.41 4.15 32.59
CA SER A 67 7.13 4.37 33.30
C SER A 67 5.95 3.61 32.67
N MET A 68 6.01 3.31 31.36
CA MET A 68 4.98 2.54 30.66
C MET A 68 4.98 1.05 31.02
N LEU A 69 5.94 0.57 31.81
CA LEU A 69 5.94 -0.78 32.36
C LEU A 69 5.06 -0.91 33.61
N ALA A 70 4.51 0.17 34.15
CA ALA A 70 3.64 0.10 35.31
C ALA A 70 2.40 -0.78 35.03
N GLU A 71 2.05 -1.62 36.00
CA GLU A 71 1.00 -2.65 35.92
C GLU A 71 -0.34 -2.18 36.50
N ASP A 72 -0.55 -0.87 36.60
CA ASP A 72 -1.83 -0.28 37.00
C ASP A 72 -2.93 -0.53 35.94
N LEU A 73 -2.51 -0.68 34.67
CA LEU A 73 -3.34 -1.17 33.56
C LEU A 73 -2.85 -2.59 33.18
N LYS A 74 -3.77 -3.52 33.04
CA LYS A 74 -3.41 -4.92 32.74
C LYS A 74 -3.18 -5.15 31.25
N PRO A 75 -2.08 -5.81 30.82
CA PRO A 75 -0.97 -6.32 31.65
C PRO A 75 0.00 -5.23 32.10
N ASN A 76 0.17 -4.13 31.35
CA ASN A 76 0.92 -2.91 31.66
C ASN A 76 0.40 -1.76 30.81
N ARG A 77 0.84 -0.52 31.08
CA ARG A 77 0.42 0.67 30.36
C ARG A 77 0.78 0.60 28.87
N LEU A 78 1.95 0.04 28.52
CA LEU A 78 2.36 -0.06 27.13
C LEU A 78 1.42 -0.98 26.33
N GLU A 79 1.11 -2.15 26.84
CA GLU A 79 0.22 -3.08 26.15
C GLU A 79 -1.22 -2.53 26.07
N ALA A 80 -1.68 -1.85 27.11
CA ALA A 80 -2.96 -1.15 27.08
C ALA A 80 -2.98 -0.06 25.98
N SER A 81 -1.91 0.72 25.87
CA SER A 81 -1.76 1.75 24.82
C SER A 81 -1.72 1.15 23.41
N LYS A 82 -1.05 0.01 23.21
CA LYS A 82 -1.04 -0.71 21.94
C LYS A 82 -2.44 -1.20 21.55
N ASN A 83 -3.20 -1.71 22.52
CA ASN A 83 -4.56 -2.18 22.25
C ASN A 83 -5.46 -1.02 21.80
N VAL A 84 -5.40 0.12 22.49
CA VAL A 84 -6.15 1.33 22.11
C VAL A 84 -5.72 1.84 20.73
N ALA A 85 -4.41 1.89 20.48
CA ALA A 85 -3.89 2.29 19.16
C ALA A 85 -4.32 1.34 18.06
N SER A 86 -4.32 0.02 18.31
CA SER A 86 -4.74 -1.00 17.36
C SER A 86 -6.23 -0.89 17.02
N GLU A 87 -7.08 -0.67 18.01
CA GLU A 87 -8.50 -0.43 17.82
C GLU A 87 -8.74 0.84 17.00
N PHE A 88 -8.02 1.92 17.34
CA PHE A 88 -8.08 3.19 16.61
C PHE A 88 -7.70 3.03 15.15
N ILE A 89 -6.59 2.34 14.83
CA ILE A 89 -6.12 2.09 13.46
C ILE A 89 -7.14 1.26 12.69
N SER A 90 -7.68 0.20 13.30
CA SER A 90 -8.63 -0.71 12.66
C SER A 90 -9.95 -0.02 12.29
N GLY A 91 -10.35 1.00 13.05
CA GLY A 91 -11.55 1.79 12.78
C GLY A 91 -11.43 2.80 11.62
N ARG A 92 -10.24 2.95 11.00
CA ARG A 92 -9.95 4.00 10.04
C ARG A 92 -9.30 3.50 8.74
N PRO A 93 -10.01 2.70 7.93
CA PRO A 93 -9.41 2.02 6.78
C PRO A 93 -8.92 2.95 5.66
N ASN A 94 -9.37 4.21 5.63
CA ASN A 94 -9.06 5.14 4.54
C ASN A 94 -8.03 6.21 4.93
N ASP A 95 -7.65 6.28 6.21
CA ASP A 95 -6.71 7.28 6.70
C ASP A 95 -5.27 6.82 6.49
N ASN A 96 -4.37 7.77 6.34
CA ASN A 96 -2.95 7.54 6.23
C ASN A 96 -2.33 7.69 7.61
N ILE A 97 -1.83 6.61 8.19
CA ILE A 97 -1.40 6.58 9.58
C ILE A 97 0.08 6.24 9.68
N GLY A 98 0.82 6.99 10.48
CA GLY A 98 2.21 6.73 10.82
C GLY A 98 2.38 6.51 12.32
N LEU A 99 3.52 5.92 12.73
CA LEU A 99 3.88 5.64 14.11
C LEU A 99 5.23 6.23 14.45
N ALA A 100 5.26 7.14 15.39
CA ALA A 100 6.45 7.62 16.08
C ALA A 100 6.49 7.03 17.49
N ILE A 101 7.66 6.69 17.97
CA ILE A 101 7.87 6.29 19.36
C ILE A 101 8.86 7.25 19.99
N PHE A 102 8.67 7.52 21.26
CA PHE A 102 9.55 8.40 22.01
C PHE A 102 9.74 7.94 23.45
N ALA A 103 10.90 8.27 23.99
CA ALA A 103 11.26 8.20 25.39
C ALA A 103 12.10 9.45 25.71
N GLY A 104 13.37 9.35 26.10
CA GLY A 104 14.29 10.49 26.13
C GLY A 104 14.63 11.05 24.73
N GLU A 105 14.53 10.21 23.72
CA GLU A 105 14.69 10.53 22.30
C GLU A 105 13.46 10.08 21.51
N SER A 106 13.32 10.55 20.26
CA SER A 106 12.17 10.20 19.42
C SER A 106 12.62 9.75 18.03
N PHE A 107 11.97 8.71 17.52
CA PHE A 107 12.19 8.24 16.14
C PHE A 107 10.90 7.70 15.50
N ILE A 108 10.91 7.62 14.17
CA ILE A 108 9.78 7.11 13.39
C ILE A 108 9.91 5.60 13.27
N GLN A 109 8.97 4.89 13.85
CA GLN A 109 8.86 3.43 13.77
C GLN A 109 8.21 3.00 12.46
N CYS A 110 7.19 3.74 12.03
CA CYS A 110 6.52 3.52 10.75
C CYS A 110 6.23 4.87 10.08
N PRO A 111 6.69 5.09 8.84
CA PRO A 111 6.29 6.27 8.08
C PRO A 111 4.79 6.23 7.78
N MET A 112 4.24 7.37 7.31
CA MET A 112 2.85 7.46 6.89
C MET A 112 2.51 6.39 5.86
N THR A 113 1.52 5.56 6.14
CA THR A 113 1.09 4.46 5.27
C THR A 113 -0.42 4.25 5.32
N THR A 114 -0.97 3.76 4.23
CA THR A 114 -2.34 3.22 4.13
C THR A 114 -2.39 1.71 4.38
N ASP A 115 -1.21 1.06 4.47
CA ASP A 115 -1.12 -0.36 4.83
C ASP A 115 -1.17 -0.53 6.35
N HIS A 116 -2.39 -0.63 6.86
CA HIS A 116 -2.63 -0.81 8.30
C HIS A 116 -2.17 -2.18 8.82
N SER A 117 -2.07 -3.19 7.96
CA SER A 117 -1.58 -4.51 8.36
C SER A 117 -0.11 -4.45 8.76
N SER A 118 0.71 -3.81 7.95
CA SER A 118 2.13 -3.59 8.25
C SER A 118 2.31 -2.67 9.47
N LEU A 119 1.49 -1.62 9.58
CA LEU A 119 1.52 -0.71 10.74
C LEU A 119 1.20 -1.44 12.04
N LEU A 120 0.16 -2.27 12.07
CA LEU A 120 -0.22 -3.07 13.24
C LEU A 120 0.88 -4.06 13.64
N ASN A 121 1.52 -4.70 12.68
CA ASN A 121 2.66 -5.58 12.94
C ASN A 121 3.82 -4.83 13.59
N LEU A 122 4.14 -3.62 13.11
CA LEU A 122 5.18 -2.79 13.71
C LEU A 122 4.79 -2.30 15.10
N LEU A 123 3.52 -1.92 15.31
CA LEU A 123 2.99 -1.50 16.61
C LEU A 123 3.11 -2.64 17.65
N HIS A 124 2.72 -3.86 17.30
CA HIS A 124 2.83 -5.00 18.21
C HIS A 124 4.28 -5.34 18.60
N ASN A 125 5.23 -5.06 17.70
CA ASN A 125 6.65 -5.29 17.95
C ASN A 125 7.32 -4.16 18.76
N VAL A 126 6.64 -3.07 19.06
CA VAL A 126 7.16 -2.01 19.94
C VAL A 126 7.38 -2.59 21.35
N ARG A 127 8.56 -2.36 21.91
CA ARG A 127 8.95 -2.81 23.25
C ARG A 127 9.68 -1.71 23.98
N THR A 128 9.55 -1.67 25.28
CA THR A 128 10.33 -0.79 26.15
C THR A 128 11.82 -1.18 26.21
N ASP A 129 12.17 -2.39 25.78
CA ASP A 129 13.56 -2.88 25.71
C ASP A 129 14.49 -1.95 24.93
N ILE A 130 13.95 -1.12 24.06
CA ILE A 130 14.70 -0.15 23.23
C ILE A 130 15.36 0.89 24.13
N ALA A 131 14.65 1.36 25.16
CA ALA A 131 15.19 2.23 26.19
C ALA A 131 16.09 1.45 27.18
N ALA A 132 15.64 0.25 27.58
CA ALA A 132 16.38 -0.60 28.52
C ALA A 132 17.74 -1.10 27.98
N ARG A 133 17.87 -1.26 26.65
CA ARG A 133 19.14 -1.65 26.01
C ARG A 133 20.10 -0.49 25.73
N GLY A 134 19.76 0.73 26.17
CA GLY A 134 20.58 1.92 25.94
C GLY A 134 20.63 2.38 24.48
N LEU A 135 19.70 1.90 23.65
CA LEU A 135 19.55 2.36 22.25
C LEU A 135 18.91 3.74 22.19
N ILE A 136 18.14 4.10 23.21
CA ILE A 136 17.54 5.40 23.43
C ILE A 136 17.75 5.76 24.90
N SER A 137 18.04 7.02 25.21
CA SER A 137 18.08 7.54 26.56
C SER A 137 16.71 7.30 27.24
N ASP A 138 16.72 6.78 28.46
CA ASP A 138 15.50 6.66 29.25
C ASP A 138 15.04 8.04 29.71
N GLY A 139 13.74 8.20 29.79
CA GLY A 139 13.09 9.46 30.13
C GLY A 139 11.88 9.71 29.22
N THR A 140 11.17 10.79 29.45
CA THR A 140 9.99 11.16 28.66
C THR A 140 10.15 12.58 28.15
N ALA A 141 10.55 12.72 26.89
CA ALA A 141 10.70 13.99 26.17
C ALA A 141 9.49 14.20 25.24
N ILE A 142 8.35 14.61 25.80
CA ILE A 142 7.09 14.79 25.06
C ILE A 142 7.28 15.82 23.94
N GLY A 143 7.98 16.92 24.20
CA GLY A 143 8.26 17.95 23.20
C GLY A 143 9.02 17.42 21.97
N MET A 144 10.02 16.55 22.17
CA MET A 144 10.76 15.90 21.09
C MET A 144 9.89 14.94 20.31
N GLY A 145 9.06 14.13 20.99
CA GLY A 145 8.09 13.24 20.36
C GLY A 145 7.13 13.97 19.46
N LEU A 146 6.54 15.05 20.00
CA LEU A 146 5.61 15.90 19.26
C LEU A 146 6.28 16.62 18.09
N ALA A 147 7.46 17.22 18.29
CA ALA A 147 8.20 17.92 17.23
C ALA A 147 8.55 16.99 16.06
N ASN A 148 8.99 15.77 16.35
CA ASN A 148 9.29 14.77 15.32
C ASN A 148 8.02 14.35 14.56
N ALA A 149 6.91 14.09 15.25
CA ALA A 149 5.63 13.76 14.64
C ALA A 149 5.11 14.89 13.74
N VAL A 150 5.15 16.14 14.20
CA VAL A 150 4.75 17.32 13.42
C VAL A 150 5.64 17.54 12.21
N SER A 151 6.96 17.37 12.38
CA SER A 151 7.91 17.50 11.26
C SER A 151 7.57 16.53 10.11
N ARG A 152 7.18 15.31 10.42
CA ARG A 152 6.77 14.33 9.40
C ARG A 152 5.45 14.67 8.74
N LEU A 153 4.51 15.20 9.50
CA LEU A 153 3.22 15.65 8.96
C LEU A 153 3.33 16.90 8.08
N LYS A 154 4.38 17.69 8.24
CA LYS A 154 4.58 18.90 7.45
C LYS A 154 4.66 18.57 5.96
N ASP A 155 5.35 17.50 5.59
CA ASP A 155 5.56 17.07 4.20
C ASP A 155 4.39 16.23 3.65
N ALA A 156 3.42 15.90 4.49
CA ALA A 156 2.24 15.11 4.12
C ALA A 156 1.29 15.93 3.24
N LYS A 157 0.56 15.25 2.34
CA LYS A 157 -0.25 15.90 1.29
C LYS A 157 -1.70 16.13 1.67
N ALA A 158 -2.22 15.47 2.73
CA ALA A 158 -3.60 15.62 3.13
C ALA A 158 -3.91 17.04 3.63
N LYS A 159 -5.17 17.45 3.44
CA LYS A 159 -5.68 18.74 3.91
C LYS A 159 -5.77 18.81 5.43
N SER A 160 -6.11 17.68 6.06
CA SER A 160 -6.23 17.56 7.51
C SER A 160 -5.10 16.68 8.04
N LYS A 161 -4.40 17.18 9.05
CA LYS A 161 -3.26 16.55 9.69
C LYS A 161 -3.47 16.54 11.20
N VAL A 162 -3.28 15.39 11.81
CA VAL A 162 -3.53 15.17 13.24
C VAL A 162 -2.35 14.46 13.86
N VAL A 163 -1.90 14.92 15.03
CA VAL A 163 -1.00 14.15 15.91
C VAL A 163 -1.80 13.64 17.09
N ILE A 164 -1.67 12.37 17.39
CA ILE A 164 -2.24 11.74 18.59
C ILE A 164 -1.10 11.31 19.48
N LEU A 165 -1.06 11.88 20.66
CA LEU A 165 -0.06 11.57 21.66
C LEU A 165 -0.63 10.53 22.64
N ILE A 166 0.12 9.45 22.86
CA ILE A 166 -0.22 8.40 23.82
C ILE A 166 0.92 8.32 24.83
N THR A 167 0.67 8.83 26.03
CA THR A 167 1.65 8.95 27.12
C THR A 167 0.96 8.82 28.46
N ASP A 168 1.69 8.53 29.52
CA ASP A 168 1.21 8.60 30.92
C ASP A 168 1.19 10.01 31.50
N GLY A 169 1.64 10.99 30.73
CA GLY A 169 1.54 12.42 31.07
C GLY A 169 2.70 13.00 31.86
N SER A 170 3.73 12.23 32.21
CA SER A 170 4.89 12.74 32.94
C SER A 170 6.00 13.16 31.95
N ASN A 171 6.33 14.45 31.89
CA ASN A 171 7.48 14.97 31.14
C ASN A 171 8.68 15.11 32.09
N ASN A 172 9.72 14.32 31.85
CA ASN A 172 10.91 14.28 32.73
C ASN A 172 12.16 14.81 32.01
N MET A 173 12.12 15.05 30.70
CA MET A 173 13.25 15.50 29.91
C MET A 173 12.80 16.49 28.82
N GLY A 174 13.66 17.50 28.57
CA GLY A 174 13.48 18.49 27.51
C GLY A 174 12.52 19.63 27.91
N ASP A 175 12.70 20.77 27.25
CA ASP A 175 11.78 21.90 27.32
C ASP A 175 10.58 21.62 26.40
N ILE A 176 9.39 22.07 26.81
CA ILE A 176 8.15 21.94 26.02
C ILE A 176 8.04 23.10 25.04
#